data_77f6635d9a27612b944fb2a01eebd9d4
#
_entry.id   77f6635d9a27612b944fb2a01eebd9d4
#
_cell.length_a   1.000
_cell.length_b   1.000
_cell.length_c   1.000
_cell.angle_alpha   90.00
_cell.angle_beta   90.00
_cell.angle_gamma   90.00
#
_symmetry.space_group_name_H-M   'P 1'
#
loop_
_entity.id
_entity.type
_entity.pdbx_description
1 polymer ?
#
loop_
_entity_poly.entity_id
_entity_poly.type
_entity_poly.pdbx_seq_one_letter_code
_entity_poly.pdbx_strand_id
1 'polypeptide(L)' 'MEFAYLGAAIGAGMIVIGAGLGIGKLAAAAAAGIARQ' A
#
# COMPACT_ATOMS: atom_id res chain seq x y z
N MET A 1 27.76 -1.86 2.64
CA MET A 1 26.96 -3.04 2.31
C MET A 1 25.77 -3.16 3.21
N GLU A 2 25.93 -2.91 4.52
CA GLU A 2 24.81 -2.93 5.44
C GLU A 2 23.75 -1.90 5.07
N PHE A 3 24.16 -0.76 4.60
CA PHE A 3 23.21 0.27 4.18
C PHE A 3 22.43 -0.12 2.93
N ALA A 4 23.00 -0.96 2.09
CA ALA A 4 22.27 -1.46 0.93
C ALA A 4 21.12 -2.38 1.37
N TYR A 5 21.39 -3.24 2.34
CA TYR A 5 20.34 -4.10 2.89
C TYR A 5 19.29 -3.30 3.64
N LEU A 6 19.73 -2.29 4.39
CA LEU A 6 18.82 -1.40 5.10
C LEU A 6 17.92 -0.67 4.11
N GLY A 7 18.49 -0.14 3.04
CA GLY A 7 17.71 0.55 2.02
C GLY A 7 16.71 -0.37 1.35
N ALA A 8 17.11 -1.60 1.05
CA ALA A 8 16.21 -2.58 0.45
C ALA A 8 15.06 -2.93 1.39
N ALA A 9 15.35 -3.10 2.68
CA ALA A 9 14.32 -3.42 3.66
C ALA A 9 13.31 -2.29 3.84
N ILE A 10 13.81 -1.06 3.95
CA ILE A 10 12.95 0.12 4.09
C ILE A 10 12.13 0.31 2.82
N GLY A 11 12.78 0.20 1.66
CA GLY A 11 12.08 0.35 0.38
C GLY A 11 10.99 -0.69 0.20
N ALA A 12 11.27 -1.94 0.53
CA ALA A 12 10.28 -3.01 0.45
C ALA A 12 9.09 -2.73 1.37
N GLY A 13 9.35 -2.26 2.59
CA GLY A 13 8.30 -1.88 3.53
C GLY A 13 7.45 -0.73 2.99
N MET A 14 8.07 0.25 2.37
CA MET A 14 7.35 1.38 1.78
C MET A 14 6.49 0.94 0.61
N ILE A 15 6.96 0.00 -0.20
CA ILE A 15 6.16 -0.57 -1.29
C ILE A 15 4.92 -1.25 -0.73
N VAL A 16 5.06 -2.02 0.33
CA VAL A 16 3.93 -2.72 0.97
C VAL A 16 2.92 -1.71 1.52
N ILE A 17 3.39 -0.66 2.18
CA ILE A 17 2.50 0.38 2.70
C ILE A 17 1.76 1.07 1.55
N GLY A 18 2.47 1.45 0.50
CA GLY A 18 1.87 2.10 -0.65
C GLY A 18 0.84 1.24 -1.36
N ALA A 19 1.17 -0.03 -1.58
CA ALA A 19 0.26 -0.97 -2.19
C ALA A 19 -0.98 -1.19 -1.32
N GLY A 20 -0.78 -1.34 -0.01
CA GLY A 20 -1.87 -1.54 0.94
C GLY A 20 -2.81 -0.34 0.99
N LEU A 21 -2.25 0.87 1.07
CA LEU A 21 -3.06 2.09 1.07
C LEU A 21 -3.80 2.26 -0.25
N GLY A 22 -3.13 2.00 -1.37
CA GLY A 22 -3.74 2.13 -2.68
C GLY A 22 -4.90 1.17 -2.86
N ILE A 23 -4.69 -0.09 -2.53
CA ILE A 23 -5.74 -1.11 -2.64
C ILE A 23 -6.86 -0.82 -1.64
N GLY A 24 -6.52 -0.40 -0.43
CA GLY A 24 -7.51 -0.08 0.60
C GLY A 24 -8.40 1.07 0.19
N LYS A 25 -7.83 2.13 -0.37
CA LYS A 25 -8.63 3.27 -0.85
C LYS A 25 -9.52 2.88 -2.01
N LEU A 26 -9.02 2.05 -2.91
CA LEU A 26 -9.79 1.54 -4.03
C LEU A 26 -10.96 0.68 -3.55
N ALA A 27 -10.71 -0.21 -2.59
CA ALA A 27 -11.74 -1.06 -2.01
C ALA A 27 -12.79 -0.23 -1.27
N ALA A 28 -12.37 0.79 -0.52
CA ALA A 28 -13.29 1.68 0.18
C ALA A 28 -14.19 2.43 -0.80
N ALA A 29 -13.62 2.91 -1.89
CA ALA A 29 -14.39 3.62 -2.93
C ALA A 29 -15.39 2.68 -3.60
N ALA A 30 -14.98 1.45 -3.88
CA ALA A 30 -15.86 0.45 -4.48
C ALA A 30 -17.01 0.10 -3.53
N ALA A 31 -16.71 -0.09 -2.25
CA ALA A 31 -17.72 -0.40 -1.24
C ALA A 31 -18.72 0.74 -1.08
N ALA A 32 -18.23 1.97 -1.06
CA ALA A 32 -19.09 3.15 -0.99
C ALA A 32 -19.99 3.27 -2.21
N GLY A 33 -19.44 2.96 -3.39
CA GLY A 33 -20.23 2.95 -4.62
C GLY A 33 -21.34 1.92 -4.60
N ILE A 34 -21.04 0.72 -4.11
CA ILE A 34 -22.04 -0.34 -3.99
C ILE A 34 -23.11 0.06 -2.98
N ALA A 35 -22.72 0.66 -1.88
CA ALA A 35 -23.68 1.08 -0.84
C ALA A 35 -24.69 2.11 -1.36
N ARG A 36 -24.29 2.93 -2.34
CA ARG A 36 -25.18 3.94 -2.89
C ARG A 36 -26.09 3.42 -4.00
N GLN A 37 -25.86 2.21 -4.42
CA GLN A 37 -26.78 1.56 -5.38
C GLN A 37 -28.04 1.09 -4.65
#